data_1f024b5b687dbc0007a3368ef227d972
#
_entry.id   1f024b5b687dbc0007a3368ef227d972
#
_cell.length_a   1.000
_cell.length_b   1.000
_cell.length_c   1.000
_cell.angle_alpha   90.00
_cell.angle_beta   90.00
_cell.angle_gamma   90.00
#
_symmetry.space_group_name_H-M   'P 1'
#
loop_
_entity.id
_entity.type
_entity.pdbx_description
1 polymer ?
#
loop_
_entity_poly.entity_id
_entity_poly.type
_entity_poly.pdbx_seq_one_letter_code
_entity_poly.pdbx_strand_id
1 'polypeptide(L)'
;MNRPTLQGARQALVASSILLATASQAATGLVDCPSFDVLRKQEADKIATRQLKPLTAEPTQPELRKELLAMMERDQSARSKAAASAKTRGGQPEQALILAIFQADQDNVSRMREIVEANQFPDAPQVGRDGLRAAWLVAAHADRDPQLQAKLLALLEPQAKKGDIVPQDFALLSDRVKVSQGLPQLYGSQFRASGGINHPQPIEKPEGLEARRAEQGLLTMRDYGCLLQQFHGIPVDLVPHTQVIH
;
A
#
# COMPACT_ATOMS: atom_id res chain seq x y z
N MET A 1 -40.58 15.40 71.11
CA MET A 1 -41.61 14.57 70.48
C MET A 1 -42.43 15.49 69.59
N ASN A 2 -42.18 15.55 68.31
CA ASN A 2 -43.12 16.08 67.33
C ASN A 2 -42.62 15.65 65.92
N ARG A 3 -43.40 14.83 65.26
CA ARG A 3 -43.21 14.51 63.85
C ARG A 3 -43.82 15.61 63.00
N PRO A 4 -43.17 16.09 61.96
CA PRO A 4 -43.91 16.78 60.89
C PRO A 4 -44.22 15.84 59.74
N THR A 5 -45.38 16.09 59.25
CA THR A 5 -46.17 15.49 58.20
C THR A 5 -45.54 15.55 56.81
N LEU A 6 -45.67 14.47 56.08
CA LEU A 6 -45.42 14.34 54.63
C LEU A 6 -46.42 15.23 53.87
N GLN A 7 -45.87 16.12 53.06
CA GLN A 7 -46.66 16.85 52.09
C GLN A 7 -46.00 16.68 50.69
N GLY A 8 -46.82 16.18 49.77
CA GLY A 8 -46.48 15.65 48.48
C GLY A 8 -45.77 16.58 47.53
N ALA A 9 -44.74 16.07 46.93
CA ALA A 9 -44.14 16.64 45.76
C ALA A 9 -44.65 15.87 44.53
N ARG A 10 -45.40 16.56 43.71
CA ARG A 10 -45.83 16.11 42.38
C ARG A 10 -44.60 15.99 41.53
N GLN A 11 -44.30 14.77 41.12
CA GLN A 11 -43.28 14.51 40.07
C GLN A 11 -43.84 14.96 38.72
N ALA A 12 -43.22 16.01 38.16
CA ALA A 12 -43.38 16.37 36.77
C ALA A 12 -42.59 15.38 35.93
N LEU A 13 -43.28 14.57 35.17
CA LEU A 13 -42.72 13.73 34.12
C LEU A 13 -42.18 14.65 33.02
N VAL A 14 -40.88 14.88 33.01
CA VAL A 14 -40.16 15.45 31.87
C VAL A 14 -39.99 14.31 30.88
N ALA A 15 -40.82 14.29 29.83
CA ALA A 15 -40.62 13.45 28.66
C ALA A 15 -39.33 13.90 27.96
N SER A 16 -38.22 13.23 28.26
CA SER A 16 -36.98 13.33 27.47
C SER A 16 -37.26 12.68 26.12
N SER A 17 -37.56 13.52 25.14
CA SER A 17 -37.51 13.14 23.74
C SER A 17 -36.03 12.80 23.41
N ILE A 18 -35.72 11.50 23.43
CA ILE A 18 -34.48 11.01 22.83
C ILE A 18 -34.64 11.23 21.32
N LEU A 19 -34.10 12.34 20.83
CA LEU A 19 -33.75 12.48 19.41
C LEU A 19 -32.73 11.37 19.13
N LEU A 20 -33.21 10.27 18.58
CA LEU A 20 -32.37 9.36 17.81
C LEU A 20 -31.85 10.18 16.63
N ALA A 21 -30.67 10.75 16.83
CA ALA A 21 -29.84 11.19 15.72
C ALA A 21 -29.56 9.90 14.94
N THR A 22 -30.34 9.63 13.91
CA THR A 22 -29.95 8.73 12.84
C THR A 22 -28.67 9.36 12.28
N ALA A 23 -27.52 8.86 12.73
CA ALA A 23 -26.28 9.06 12.00
C ALA A 23 -26.58 8.54 10.59
N SER A 24 -26.84 9.46 9.68
CA SER A 24 -26.77 9.21 8.26
C SER A 24 -25.35 8.71 8.05
N GLN A 25 -25.19 7.41 7.98
CA GLN A 25 -24.01 6.82 7.39
C GLN A 25 -24.08 7.28 5.94
N ALA A 26 -23.48 8.43 5.68
CA ALA A 26 -23.09 8.79 4.33
C ALA A 26 -22.30 7.56 3.87
N ALA A 27 -22.82 6.89 2.85
CA ALA A 27 -22.11 5.80 2.20
C ALA A 27 -20.88 6.40 1.53
N THR A 28 -19.86 6.65 2.33
CA THR A 28 -18.52 7.04 1.88
C THR A 28 -17.89 5.76 1.38
N GLY A 29 -18.01 5.53 0.11
CA GLY A 29 -17.46 4.39 -0.58
C GLY A 29 -17.57 4.64 -2.08
N LEU A 30 -16.69 4.03 -2.84
CA LEU A 30 -16.77 4.06 -4.28
C LEU A 30 -17.97 3.22 -4.71
N VAL A 31 -19.03 3.89 -5.22
CA VAL A 31 -20.23 3.23 -5.75
C VAL A 31 -19.92 2.73 -7.15
N ASP A 32 -20.52 1.61 -7.54
CA ASP A 32 -20.38 1.01 -8.87
C ASP A 32 -18.94 0.60 -9.23
N CYS A 33 -18.26 -0.05 -8.30
CA CYS A 33 -16.96 -0.65 -8.57
C CYS A 33 -17.08 -1.89 -9.47
N PRO A 34 -16.22 -2.01 -10.51
CA PRO A 34 -16.04 -3.28 -11.22
C PRO A 34 -15.65 -4.40 -10.24
N SER A 35 -15.93 -5.67 -10.61
CA SER A 35 -15.53 -6.79 -9.75
C SER A 35 -14.01 -6.85 -9.58
N PHE A 36 -13.56 -7.46 -8.47
CA PHE A 36 -12.13 -7.63 -8.18
C PHE A 36 -11.37 -8.31 -9.34
N ASP A 37 -11.95 -9.35 -9.93
CA ASP A 37 -11.35 -10.08 -11.03
C ASP A 37 -11.21 -9.22 -12.30
N VAL A 38 -12.19 -8.37 -12.58
CA VAL A 38 -12.13 -7.41 -13.71
C VAL A 38 -11.01 -6.41 -13.48
N LEU A 39 -10.91 -5.81 -12.29
CA LEU A 39 -9.86 -4.86 -11.95
C LEU A 39 -8.46 -5.49 -11.99
N ARG A 40 -8.31 -6.68 -11.45
CA ARG A 40 -7.05 -7.44 -11.48
C ARG A 40 -6.63 -7.79 -12.90
N LYS A 41 -7.61 -8.18 -13.75
CA LYS A 41 -7.34 -8.42 -15.16
C LYS A 41 -6.90 -7.14 -15.88
N GLN A 42 -7.58 -6.02 -15.67
CA GLN A 42 -7.19 -4.73 -16.26
C GLN A 42 -5.78 -4.31 -15.85
N GLU A 43 -5.42 -4.48 -14.57
CA GLU A 43 -4.07 -4.21 -14.08
C GLU A 43 -3.03 -5.12 -14.77
N ALA A 44 -3.31 -6.42 -14.85
CA ALA A 44 -2.43 -7.38 -15.51
C ALA A 44 -2.27 -7.09 -17.00
N ASP A 45 -3.35 -6.75 -17.71
CA ASP A 45 -3.32 -6.38 -19.13
C ASP A 45 -2.46 -5.10 -19.34
N LYS A 46 -2.57 -4.10 -18.48
CA LYS A 46 -1.74 -2.89 -18.54
C LYS A 46 -0.24 -3.18 -18.31
N ILE A 47 0.08 -4.14 -17.45
CA ILE A 47 1.46 -4.60 -17.25
C ILE A 47 1.94 -5.36 -18.48
N ALA A 48 1.14 -6.28 -19.01
CA ALA A 48 1.48 -7.10 -20.17
C ALA A 48 1.68 -6.29 -21.46
N THR A 49 0.93 -5.20 -21.66
CA THR A 49 1.08 -4.33 -22.83
C THR A 49 2.40 -3.56 -22.87
N ARG A 50 3.05 -3.41 -21.72
CA ARG A 50 4.39 -2.82 -21.62
C ARG A 50 5.46 -3.91 -21.71
N GLN A 51 5.61 -4.47 -22.90
CA GLN A 51 6.61 -5.49 -23.16
C GLN A 51 8.01 -4.94 -22.89
N LEU A 52 8.57 -5.37 -21.76
CA LEU A 52 9.99 -5.20 -21.51
C LEU A 52 10.75 -5.99 -22.58
N LYS A 53 11.72 -5.36 -23.24
CA LYS A 53 12.53 -6.05 -24.27
C LYS A 53 13.15 -7.31 -23.67
N PRO A 54 13.08 -8.47 -24.31
CA PRO A 54 13.70 -9.69 -23.80
C PRO A 54 15.19 -9.45 -23.52
N LEU A 55 15.69 -9.96 -22.41
CA LEU A 55 17.15 -10.09 -22.21
C LEU A 55 17.58 -11.29 -23.04
N THR A 56 18.59 -11.10 -23.88
CA THR A 56 19.08 -12.11 -24.83
C THR A 56 20.22 -12.95 -24.26
N ALA A 57 20.75 -12.57 -23.10
CA ALA A 57 21.84 -13.27 -22.43
C ALA A 57 21.42 -13.79 -21.06
N GLU A 58 22.04 -14.88 -20.64
CA GLU A 58 21.92 -15.38 -19.27
C GLU A 58 22.49 -14.38 -18.24
N PRO A 59 21.91 -14.31 -17.05
CA PRO A 59 22.40 -13.45 -15.98
C PRO A 59 23.84 -13.75 -15.63
N THR A 60 24.67 -12.69 -15.53
CA THR A 60 26.10 -12.82 -15.22
C THR A 60 26.38 -13.09 -13.74
N GLN A 61 25.39 -12.86 -12.86
CA GLN A 61 25.46 -13.13 -11.41
C GLN A 61 24.32 -14.06 -10.98
N PRO A 62 24.32 -15.34 -11.40
CA PRO A 62 23.22 -16.26 -11.14
C PRO A 62 22.99 -16.54 -9.65
N GLU A 63 24.03 -16.53 -8.82
CA GLU A 63 23.90 -16.74 -7.37
C GLU A 63 23.22 -15.55 -6.69
N LEU A 64 23.57 -14.32 -7.05
CA LEU A 64 22.89 -13.14 -6.55
C LEU A 64 21.41 -13.11 -7.00
N ARG A 65 21.12 -13.47 -8.26
CA ARG A 65 19.75 -13.63 -8.74
C ARG A 65 18.97 -14.63 -7.89
N LYS A 66 19.53 -15.80 -7.64
CA LYS A 66 18.92 -16.85 -6.81
C LYS A 66 18.64 -16.34 -5.39
N GLU A 67 19.58 -15.62 -4.81
CA GLU A 67 19.42 -15.00 -3.48
C GLU A 67 18.25 -14.00 -3.46
N LEU A 68 18.20 -13.07 -4.41
CA LEU A 68 17.13 -12.07 -4.53
C LEU A 68 15.76 -12.72 -4.71
N LEU A 69 15.65 -13.76 -5.54
CA LEU A 69 14.41 -14.52 -5.73
C LEU A 69 13.99 -15.22 -4.42
N ALA A 70 14.91 -15.77 -3.65
CA ALA A 70 14.61 -16.35 -2.35
C ALA A 70 14.15 -15.31 -1.32
N MET A 71 14.70 -14.09 -1.36
CA MET A 71 14.23 -12.95 -0.55
C MET A 71 12.78 -12.58 -0.91
N MET A 72 12.45 -12.50 -2.19
CA MET A 72 11.09 -12.24 -2.67
C MET A 72 10.14 -13.36 -2.25
N GLU A 73 10.52 -14.62 -2.36
CA GLU A 73 9.70 -15.76 -1.96
C GLU A 73 9.37 -15.75 -0.47
N ARG A 74 10.36 -15.49 0.40
CA ARG A 74 10.14 -15.36 1.85
C ARG A 74 9.13 -14.26 2.16
N ASP A 75 9.29 -13.09 1.55
CA ASP A 75 8.40 -11.95 1.70
C ASP A 75 6.97 -12.29 1.28
N GLN A 76 6.79 -12.80 0.07
CA GLN A 76 5.47 -13.09 -0.49
C GLN A 76 4.78 -14.26 0.21
N SER A 77 5.54 -15.28 0.65
CA SER A 77 5.02 -16.40 1.44
C SER A 77 4.48 -15.91 2.79
N ALA A 78 5.22 -15.07 3.52
CA ALA A 78 4.77 -14.52 4.79
C ALA A 78 3.48 -13.70 4.64
N ARG A 79 3.41 -12.81 3.65
CA ARG A 79 2.24 -11.97 3.36
C ARG A 79 1.04 -12.78 2.90
N SER A 80 1.24 -13.80 2.05
CA SER A 80 0.16 -14.67 1.58
C SER A 80 -0.47 -15.47 2.72
N LYS A 81 0.34 -16.00 3.64
CA LYS A 81 -0.15 -16.68 4.84
C LYS A 81 -0.96 -15.76 5.75
N ALA A 82 -0.48 -14.53 5.96
CA ALA A 82 -1.20 -13.53 6.74
C ALA A 82 -2.53 -13.16 6.08
N ALA A 83 -2.54 -12.93 4.77
CA ALA A 83 -3.76 -12.63 4.02
C ALA A 83 -4.77 -13.79 4.05
N ALA A 84 -4.31 -15.03 3.93
CA ALA A 84 -5.16 -16.22 4.07
C ALA A 84 -5.77 -16.33 5.49
N SER A 85 -4.97 -16.09 6.53
CA SER A 85 -5.43 -16.07 7.92
C SER A 85 -6.47 -14.97 8.15
N ALA A 86 -6.26 -13.77 7.61
CA ALA A 86 -7.18 -12.65 7.73
C ALA A 86 -8.57 -12.98 7.16
N LYS A 87 -8.64 -13.66 6.00
CA LYS A 87 -9.90 -14.07 5.37
C LYS A 87 -10.77 -14.96 6.28
N THR A 88 -10.16 -15.82 7.07
CA THR A 88 -10.86 -16.75 7.98
C THR A 88 -11.13 -16.17 9.37
N ARG A 89 -10.55 -15.01 9.69
CA ARG A 89 -10.58 -14.38 11.03
C ARG A 89 -11.18 -12.97 11.04
N GLY A 90 -12.11 -12.70 10.13
CA GLY A 90 -12.84 -11.42 10.11
C GLY A 90 -11.94 -10.21 9.76
N GLY A 91 -10.96 -10.41 8.89
CA GLY A 91 -10.08 -9.34 8.40
C GLY A 91 -8.79 -9.14 9.20
N GLN A 92 -8.60 -9.87 10.32
CA GLN A 92 -7.39 -9.74 11.14
C GLN A 92 -6.55 -11.02 11.08
N PRO A 93 -5.31 -10.95 10.56
CA PRO A 93 -4.42 -12.09 10.55
C PRO A 93 -3.93 -12.46 11.96
N GLU A 94 -3.47 -13.67 12.11
CA GLU A 94 -2.79 -14.12 13.33
C GLU A 94 -1.57 -13.26 13.65
N GLN A 95 -1.36 -12.91 14.92
CA GLN A 95 -0.24 -12.07 15.34
C GLN A 95 1.11 -12.70 14.98
N ALA A 96 1.24 -14.02 15.08
CA ALA A 96 2.46 -14.74 14.70
C ALA A 96 2.82 -14.54 13.22
N LEU A 97 1.80 -14.44 12.33
CA LEU A 97 2.02 -14.20 10.90
C LEU A 97 2.43 -12.76 10.61
N ILE A 98 1.93 -11.80 11.39
CA ILE A 98 2.39 -10.40 11.31
C ILE A 98 3.85 -10.31 11.74
N LEU A 99 4.24 -11.00 12.83
CA LEU A 99 5.65 -11.05 13.26
C LEU A 99 6.54 -11.72 12.20
N ALA A 100 6.04 -12.76 11.52
CA ALA A 100 6.78 -13.40 10.43
C ALA A 100 7.01 -12.46 9.22
N ILE A 101 6.05 -11.59 8.90
CA ILE A 101 6.26 -10.53 7.89
C ILE A 101 7.37 -9.59 8.34
N PHE A 102 7.31 -9.09 9.58
CA PHE A 102 8.33 -8.18 10.10
C PHE A 102 9.73 -8.79 10.11
N GLN A 103 9.84 -10.08 10.44
CA GLN A 103 11.11 -10.77 10.42
C GLN A 103 11.65 -10.91 8.99
N ALA A 104 10.80 -11.31 8.04
CA ALA A 104 11.18 -11.42 6.63
C ALA A 104 11.64 -10.06 6.06
N ASP A 105 10.91 -8.97 6.36
CA ASP A 105 11.28 -7.62 5.95
C ASP A 105 12.64 -7.22 6.55
N GLN A 106 12.85 -7.47 7.84
CA GLN A 106 14.11 -7.14 8.53
C GLN A 106 15.31 -7.88 7.95
N ASP A 107 15.17 -9.20 7.72
CA ASP A 107 16.24 -10.02 7.15
C ASP A 107 16.58 -9.58 5.73
N ASN A 108 15.55 -9.34 4.90
CA ASN A 108 15.71 -8.88 3.53
C ASN A 108 16.36 -7.49 3.46
N VAL A 109 15.92 -6.55 4.31
CA VAL A 109 16.48 -5.18 4.38
C VAL A 109 17.92 -5.20 4.85
N SER A 110 18.24 -6.02 5.87
CA SER A 110 19.61 -6.17 6.36
C SER A 110 20.54 -6.66 5.25
N ARG A 111 20.13 -7.70 4.52
CA ARG A 111 20.92 -8.24 3.42
C ARG A 111 21.04 -7.28 2.25
N MET A 112 19.96 -6.58 1.90
CA MET A 112 19.99 -5.57 0.84
C MET A 112 20.94 -4.42 1.17
N ARG A 113 21.05 -4.03 2.43
CA ARG A 113 22.02 -3.02 2.89
C ARG A 113 23.44 -3.47 2.63
N GLU A 114 23.80 -4.71 2.96
CA GLU A 114 25.13 -5.27 2.69
C GLU A 114 25.46 -5.23 1.18
N ILE A 115 24.49 -5.62 0.33
CA ILE A 115 24.65 -5.56 -1.13
C ILE A 115 24.93 -4.13 -1.59
N VAL A 116 24.19 -3.15 -1.07
CA VAL A 116 24.36 -1.73 -1.42
C VAL A 116 25.68 -1.16 -0.90
N GLU A 117 26.08 -1.51 0.32
CA GLU A 117 27.34 -1.06 0.92
C GLU A 117 28.57 -1.62 0.20
N ALA A 118 28.47 -2.83 -0.31
CA ALA A 118 29.49 -3.44 -1.16
C ALA A 118 29.51 -2.88 -2.60
N ASN A 119 28.67 -1.87 -2.93
CA ASN A 119 28.46 -1.36 -4.29
C ASN A 119 28.05 -2.43 -5.32
N GLN A 120 27.31 -3.44 -4.85
CA GLN A 120 26.89 -4.59 -5.64
C GLN A 120 25.39 -4.55 -5.96
N PHE A 121 24.74 -3.36 -5.90
CA PHE A 121 23.33 -3.27 -6.28
C PHE A 121 23.18 -3.66 -7.76
N PRO A 122 22.36 -4.69 -8.06
CA PRO A 122 22.37 -5.33 -9.38
C PRO A 122 21.65 -4.51 -10.45
N ASP A 123 22.01 -4.81 -11.71
CA ASP A 123 21.22 -4.43 -12.88
C ASP A 123 20.60 -5.67 -13.58
N ALA A 124 19.75 -5.42 -14.59
CA ALA A 124 19.07 -6.50 -15.29
C ALA A 124 20.01 -7.49 -16.02
N PRO A 125 21.11 -7.09 -16.65
CA PRO A 125 22.11 -8.02 -17.20
C PRO A 125 22.76 -8.92 -16.15
N GLN A 126 22.87 -8.46 -14.91
CA GLN A 126 23.50 -9.23 -13.84
C GLN A 126 22.57 -10.29 -13.25
N VAL A 127 21.33 -9.93 -12.97
CA VAL A 127 20.40 -10.80 -12.19
C VAL A 127 19.10 -11.15 -12.93
N GLY A 128 18.96 -10.74 -14.18
CA GLY A 128 17.67 -10.84 -14.87
C GLY A 128 16.67 -9.80 -14.38
N ARG A 129 15.57 -9.63 -15.12
CA ARG A 129 14.49 -8.72 -14.69
C ARG A 129 13.72 -9.23 -13.49
N ASP A 130 13.62 -10.53 -13.33
CA ASP A 130 13.01 -11.17 -12.18
C ASP A 130 13.82 -10.94 -10.90
N GLY A 131 15.15 -11.06 -10.96
CA GLY A 131 16.03 -10.70 -9.84
C GLY A 131 15.99 -9.20 -9.52
N LEU A 132 15.95 -8.34 -10.56
CA LEU A 132 15.82 -6.90 -10.37
C LEU A 132 14.45 -6.53 -9.75
N ARG A 133 13.36 -7.20 -10.15
CA ARG A 133 12.05 -7.04 -9.54
C ARG A 133 12.02 -7.52 -8.09
N ALA A 134 12.76 -8.59 -7.77
CA ALA A 134 12.92 -9.03 -6.39
C ALA A 134 13.64 -7.97 -5.54
N ALA A 135 14.70 -7.34 -6.06
CA ALA A 135 15.37 -6.23 -5.40
C ALA A 135 14.42 -5.02 -5.20
N TRP A 136 13.61 -4.69 -6.20
CA TRP A 136 12.56 -3.68 -6.07
C TRP A 136 11.55 -4.01 -4.97
N LEU A 137 11.12 -5.27 -4.86
CA LEU A 137 10.15 -5.68 -3.83
C LEU A 137 10.71 -5.48 -2.42
N VAL A 138 11.99 -5.81 -2.21
CA VAL A 138 12.68 -5.54 -0.94
C VAL A 138 12.70 -4.04 -0.65
N ALA A 139 12.99 -3.21 -1.65
CA ALA A 139 12.94 -1.75 -1.51
C ALA A 139 11.52 -1.27 -1.16
N ALA A 140 10.49 -1.83 -1.80
CA ALA A 140 9.10 -1.48 -1.53
C ALA A 140 8.65 -1.81 -0.10
N HIS A 141 9.26 -2.80 0.55
CA HIS A 141 8.94 -3.21 1.91
C HIS A 141 9.98 -2.75 2.98
N ALA A 142 10.91 -1.87 2.59
CA ALA A 142 11.89 -1.29 3.51
C ALA A 142 11.33 -0.10 4.34
N ASP A 143 10.06 -0.13 4.73
CA ASP A 143 9.36 0.99 5.38
C ASP A 143 9.98 1.41 6.74
N ARG A 144 10.70 0.49 7.38
CA ARG A 144 11.39 0.76 8.66
C ARG A 144 12.77 1.39 8.48
N ASP A 145 13.24 1.50 7.25
CA ASP A 145 14.49 2.15 6.89
C ASP A 145 14.27 3.12 5.71
N PRO A 146 13.63 4.27 5.95
CA PRO A 146 13.32 5.24 4.90
C PRO A 146 14.55 5.76 4.16
N GLN A 147 15.72 5.79 4.82
CA GLN A 147 16.97 6.23 4.19
C GLN A 147 17.46 5.20 3.18
N LEU A 148 17.49 3.92 3.54
CA LEU A 148 17.82 2.85 2.60
C LEU A 148 16.78 2.78 1.48
N GLN A 149 15.48 2.89 1.80
CA GLN A 149 14.41 2.88 0.81
C GLN A 149 14.58 3.97 -0.25
N ALA A 150 14.91 5.20 0.16
CA ALA A 150 15.20 6.30 -0.75
C ALA A 150 16.48 6.04 -1.58
N LYS A 151 17.53 5.48 -0.97
CA LYS A 151 18.76 5.09 -1.67
C LYS A 151 18.47 4.01 -2.74
N LEU A 152 17.66 3.01 -2.40
CA LEU A 152 17.25 1.96 -3.34
C LEU A 152 16.42 2.51 -4.49
N LEU A 153 15.50 3.44 -4.25
CA LEU A 153 14.77 4.13 -5.31
C LEU A 153 15.72 4.82 -6.29
N ALA A 154 16.73 5.54 -5.78
CA ALA A 154 17.73 6.22 -6.62
C ALA A 154 18.57 5.24 -7.44
N LEU A 155 18.90 4.06 -6.89
CA LEU A 155 19.63 2.99 -7.61
C LEU A 155 18.76 2.29 -8.67
N LEU A 156 17.45 2.23 -8.46
CA LEU A 156 16.48 1.66 -9.41
C LEU A 156 16.10 2.63 -10.53
N GLU A 157 16.25 3.94 -10.35
CA GLU A 157 15.86 4.95 -11.34
C GLU A 157 16.55 4.78 -12.70
N PRO A 158 17.87 4.54 -12.81
CA PRO A 158 18.52 4.25 -14.08
C PRO A 158 17.98 3.01 -14.78
N GLN A 159 17.59 1.99 -14.03
CA GLN A 159 17.00 0.75 -14.56
C GLN A 159 15.56 1.00 -15.08
N ALA A 160 14.80 1.82 -14.37
CA ALA A 160 13.48 2.25 -14.83
C ALA A 160 13.57 3.06 -16.14
N LYS A 161 14.53 3.99 -16.26
CA LYS A 161 14.78 4.76 -17.48
C LYS A 161 15.20 3.88 -18.67
N LYS A 162 15.91 2.77 -18.43
CA LYS A 162 16.26 1.78 -19.46
C LYS A 162 15.06 0.90 -19.87
N GLY A 163 13.97 0.89 -19.10
CA GLY A 163 12.83 -0.01 -19.29
C GLY A 163 13.07 -1.42 -18.73
N ASP A 164 13.97 -1.58 -17.78
CA ASP A 164 14.27 -2.85 -17.11
C ASP A 164 13.38 -3.09 -15.89
N ILE A 165 12.66 -2.06 -15.46
CA ILE A 165 11.66 -2.11 -14.38
C ILE A 165 10.31 -1.71 -14.96
N VAL A 166 9.26 -2.39 -14.54
CA VAL A 166 7.88 -2.05 -14.88
C VAL A 166 7.56 -0.65 -14.34
N PRO A 167 7.09 0.29 -15.19
CA PRO A 167 6.82 1.67 -14.75
C PRO A 167 5.89 1.78 -13.57
N GLN A 168 4.90 0.87 -13.47
CA GLN A 168 3.99 0.78 -12.31
C GLN A 168 4.75 0.53 -11.01
N ASP A 169 5.68 -0.43 -11.03
CA ASP A 169 6.49 -0.78 -9.86
C ASP A 169 7.33 0.43 -9.40
N PHE A 170 7.96 1.14 -10.35
CA PHE A 170 8.73 2.35 -10.03
C PHE A 170 7.85 3.47 -9.48
N ALA A 171 6.66 3.69 -10.04
CA ALA A 171 5.71 4.70 -9.58
C ALA A 171 5.24 4.43 -8.15
N LEU A 172 4.92 3.17 -7.81
CA LEU A 172 4.50 2.77 -6.46
C LEU A 172 5.59 3.03 -5.42
N LEU A 173 6.85 2.69 -5.74
CA LEU A 173 7.97 2.93 -4.82
C LEU A 173 8.27 4.43 -4.69
N SER A 174 8.16 5.20 -5.78
CA SER A 174 8.36 6.66 -5.76
C SER A 174 7.38 7.34 -4.80
N ASP A 175 6.09 6.99 -4.86
CA ASP A 175 5.08 7.53 -3.96
C ASP A 175 5.37 7.14 -2.51
N ARG A 176 5.75 5.89 -2.26
CA ARG A 176 6.06 5.40 -0.92
C ARG A 176 7.22 6.17 -0.28
N VAL A 177 8.29 6.39 -1.05
CA VAL A 177 9.44 7.18 -0.59
C VAL A 177 9.04 8.63 -0.33
N LYS A 178 8.25 9.27 -1.22
CA LYS A 178 7.77 10.65 -0.98
C LYS A 178 6.95 10.75 0.29
N VAL A 179 6.01 9.83 0.49
CA VAL A 179 5.16 9.82 1.70
C VAL A 179 5.97 9.57 2.96
N SER A 180 6.97 8.68 2.93
CA SER A 180 7.85 8.46 4.09
C SER A 180 8.69 9.68 4.47
N GLN A 181 8.93 10.58 3.51
CA GLN A 181 9.61 11.87 3.69
C GLN A 181 8.64 13.02 4.06
N GLY A 182 7.35 12.73 4.23
CA GLY A 182 6.31 13.75 4.48
C GLY A 182 5.97 14.60 3.27
N LEU A 183 6.36 14.17 2.05
CA LEU A 183 6.11 14.87 0.80
C LEU A 183 4.84 14.36 0.13
N PRO A 184 4.13 15.22 -0.64
CA PRO A 184 3.01 14.77 -1.46
C PRO A 184 3.46 13.75 -2.50
N GLN A 185 2.66 12.71 -2.69
CA GLN A 185 2.88 11.66 -3.67
C GLN A 185 2.52 12.11 -5.10
N LEU A 186 3.07 11.44 -6.11
CA LEU A 186 2.86 11.80 -7.53
C LEU A 186 1.68 11.06 -8.17
N TYR A 187 1.48 9.81 -7.79
CA TYR A 187 0.58 8.88 -8.49
C TYR A 187 -0.63 8.45 -7.65
N GLY A 188 -0.72 8.88 -6.39
CA GLY A 188 -1.85 8.53 -5.53
C GLY A 188 -1.91 7.06 -5.14
N SER A 189 -0.77 6.38 -5.01
CA SER A 189 -0.72 4.96 -4.70
C SER A 189 -0.72 4.64 -3.20
N GLN A 190 -0.41 5.62 -2.36
CA GLN A 190 -0.31 5.46 -0.92
C GLN A 190 -1.56 5.99 -0.22
N PHE A 191 -2.14 5.14 0.63
CA PHE A 191 -3.35 5.42 1.37
C PHE A 191 -3.11 5.32 2.87
N ARG A 192 -3.97 5.97 3.64
CA ARG A 192 -4.00 5.87 5.09
C ARG A 192 -5.42 5.64 5.58
N ALA A 193 -5.58 4.65 6.47
CA ALA A 193 -6.85 4.44 7.15
C ALA A 193 -7.03 5.46 8.28
N SER A 194 -8.18 6.13 8.32
CA SER A 194 -8.60 7.03 9.37
C SER A 194 -10.11 6.87 9.57
N GLY A 195 -10.56 6.68 10.81
CA GLY A 195 -11.98 6.47 11.10
C GLY A 195 -12.64 5.27 10.38
N GLY A 196 -11.86 4.25 10.03
CA GLY A 196 -12.35 3.08 9.29
C GLY A 196 -12.49 3.29 7.77
N ILE A 197 -11.97 4.38 7.23
CA ILE A 197 -12.00 4.72 5.81
C ILE A 197 -10.56 4.92 5.34
N ASN A 198 -10.23 4.41 4.15
CA ASN A 198 -8.95 4.64 3.49
C ASN A 198 -9.01 5.92 2.66
N HIS A 199 -8.10 6.84 2.93
CA HIS A 199 -7.92 8.07 2.15
C HIS A 199 -6.54 8.08 1.48
N PRO A 200 -6.41 8.62 0.25
CA PRO A 200 -5.09 8.84 -0.33
C PRO A 200 -4.31 9.85 0.50
N GLN A 201 -3.02 9.61 0.65
CA GLN A 201 -2.10 10.62 1.20
C GLN A 201 -2.07 11.85 0.27
N PRO A 202 -1.61 13.02 0.74
CA PRO A 202 -1.57 14.24 -0.09
C PRO A 202 -0.93 13.99 -1.46
N ILE A 203 -1.56 14.53 -2.50
CA ILE A 203 -1.16 14.34 -3.91
C ILE A 203 -0.62 15.66 -4.46
N GLU A 204 0.53 15.60 -5.10
CA GLU A 204 1.14 16.73 -5.79
C GLU A 204 0.36 17.05 -7.07
N LYS A 205 -0.10 18.28 -7.24
CA LYS A 205 -0.83 18.74 -8.45
C LYS A 205 -1.92 17.74 -8.87
N PRO A 206 -2.97 17.58 -8.08
CA PRO A 206 -4.00 16.55 -8.29
C PRO A 206 -4.72 16.66 -9.62
N GLU A 207 -4.75 17.85 -10.23
CA GLU A 207 -5.34 18.12 -11.57
C GLU A 207 -4.65 17.32 -12.69
N GLY A 208 -3.38 16.97 -12.53
CA GLY A 208 -2.61 16.15 -13.48
C GLY A 208 -2.52 14.67 -13.13
N LEU A 209 -3.18 14.22 -12.06
CA LEU A 209 -3.01 12.87 -11.51
C LEU A 209 -3.32 11.77 -12.54
N GLU A 210 -4.47 11.82 -13.19
CA GLU A 210 -4.90 10.78 -14.12
C GLU A 210 -3.98 10.68 -15.34
N ALA A 211 -3.48 11.80 -15.85
CA ALA A 211 -2.51 11.80 -16.93
C ALA A 211 -1.20 11.09 -16.49
N ARG A 212 -0.65 11.45 -15.34
CA ARG A 212 0.55 10.78 -14.79
C ARG A 212 0.35 9.29 -14.56
N ARG A 213 -0.83 8.90 -14.05
CA ARG A 213 -1.18 7.48 -13.86
C ARG A 213 -1.24 6.73 -15.18
N ALA A 214 -1.87 7.32 -16.20
CA ALA A 214 -1.96 6.73 -17.53
C ALA A 214 -0.59 6.55 -18.17
N GLU A 215 0.32 7.53 -18.05
CA GLU A 215 1.70 7.45 -18.53
C GLU A 215 2.47 6.28 -17.92
N GLN A 216 2.24 5.98 -16.64
CA GLN A 216 2.83 4.83 -15.96
C GLN A 216 2.05 3.52 -16.18
N GLY A 217 0.92 3.53 -16.88
CA GLY A 217 0.05 2.38 -17.08
C GLY A 217 -0.65 1.92 -15.80
N LEU A 218 -0.81 2.80 -14.83
CA LEU A 218 -1.59 2.56 -13.63
C LEU A 218 -3.10 2.55 -13.96
N LEU A 219 -3.89 1.88 -13.13
CA LEU A 219 -5.35 2.02 -13.13
C LEU A 219 -5.73 3.48 -12.85
N THR A 220 -6.91 3.91 -13.27
CA THR A 220 -7.46 5.20 -12.81
C THR A 220 -7.49 5.25 -11.29
N MET A 221 -7.48 6.42 -10.70
CA MET A 221 -7.56 6.57 -9.23
C MET A 221 -8.81 5.90 -8.68
N ARG A 222 -9.94 6.01 -9.40
CA ARG A 222 -11.20 5.36 -9.05
C ARG A 222 -11.07 3.83 -9.04
N ASP A 223 -10.57 3.26 -10.14
CA ASP A 223 -10.44 1.79 -10.26
C ASP A 223 -9.43 1.24 -9.24
N TYR A 224 -8.36 1.98 -8.98
CA TYR A 224 -7.39 1.63 -7.94
C TYR A 224 -8.01 1.68 -6.54
N GLY A 225 -8.81 2.71 -6.24
CA GLY A 225 -9.58 2.80 -5.00
C GLY A 225 -10.55 1.62 -4.85
N CYS A 226 -11.26 1.25 -5.92
CA CYS A 226 -12.12 0.08 -5.94
C CYS A 226 -11.35 -1.23 -5.66
N LEU A 227 -10.17 -1.37 -6.28
CA LEU A 227 -9.30 -2.53 -6.04
C LEU A 227 -8.87 -2.62 -4.57
N LEU A 228 -8.42 -1.51 -3.99
CA LEU A 228 -8.02 -1.44 -2.58
C LEU A 228 -9.19 -1.74 -1.63
N GLN A 229 -10.36 -1.17 -1.89
CA GLN A 229 -11.56 -1.41 -1.10
C GLN A 229 -11.94 -2.89 -1.08
N GLN A 230 -11.91 -3.55 -2.23
CA GLN A 230 -12.25 -4.97 -2.34
C GLN A 230 -11.15 -5.87 -1.74
N PHE A 231 -9.89 -5.46 -1.87
CA PHE A 231 -8.76 -6.23 -1.33
C PHE A 231 -8.69 -6.18 0.20
N HIS A 232 -8.88 -4.99 0.78
CA HIS A 232 -8.76 -4.77 2.22
C HIS A 232 -10.08 -4.88 2.98
N GLY A 233 -11.22 -4.82 2.28
CA GLY A 233 -12.54 -4.75 2.92
C GLY A 233 -12.79 -3.44 3.68
N ILE A 234 -12.00 -2.40 3.41
CA ILE A 234 -12.09 -1.07 4.03
C ILE A 234 -12.61 -0.08 2.98
N PRO A 235 -13.68 0.68 3.26
CA PRO A 235 -14.17 1.71 2.36
C PRO A 235 -13.07 2.68 1.95
N VAL A 236 -13.15 3.16 0.71
CA VAL A 236 -12.19 4.16 0.18
C VAL A 236 -12.94 5.44 -0.12
N ASP A 237 -12.44 6.55 0.40
CA ASP A 237 -12.81 7.90 0.00
C ASP A 237 -11.63 8.52 -0.74
N LEU A 238 -11.84 8.98 -1.97
CA LEU A 238 -10.77 9.52 -2.81
C LEU A 238 -10.41 10.98 -2.49
N VAL A 239 -11.12 11.60 -1.55
CA VAL A 239 -10.71 12.92 -1.04
C VAL A 239 -9.40 12.74 -0.25
N PRO A 240 -8.32 13.43 -0.62
CA PRO A 240 -7.05 13.33 0.09
C PRO A 240 -7.21 13.72 1.55
N HIS A 241 -6.58 12.95 2.43
CA HIS A 241 -6.58 13.25 3.85
C HIS A 241 -5.81 14.56 4.08
N THR A 242 -6.54 15.62 4.37
CA THR A 242 -5.94 16.88 4.83
C THR A 242 -5.36 16.64 6.22
N GLN A 243 -4.05 16.59 6.33
CA GLN A 243 -3.42 16.65 7.65
C GLN A 243 -3.79 18.00 8.25
N VAL A 244 -4.66 18.00 9.27
CA VAL A 244 -4.74 19.12 10.20
C VAL A 244 -3.41 19.10 10.93
N ILE A 245 -2.49 19.96 10.50
CA ILE A 245 -1.25 20.22 11.21
C ILE A 245 -1.67 20.90 12.52
N HIS A 246 -1.60 20.16 13.62
CA HIS A 246 -1.73 20.69 14.97
C HIS A 246 -0.35 21.06 15.51
#